data_a2d69986519a35b8f6f96b489c1e89c0
#
_entry.id   a2d69986519a35b8f6f96b489c1e89c0
#
_cell.length_a   1.000
_cell.length_b   1.000
_cell.length_c   1.000
_cell.angle_alpha   90.00
_cell.angle_beta   90.00
_cell.angle_gamma   90.00
#
_symmetry.space_group_name_H-M   'P 1'
#
loop_
_entity.id
_entity.type
_entity.pdbx_description
1 polymer ?
#
loop_
_entity_poly.entity_id
_entity_poly.type
_entity_poly.pdbx_seq_one_letter_code
_entity_poly.pdbx_strand_id
1 'polypeptide(L)'
;MEIAGSKILLTGASSGIGAALAPMLAARGATVGIVARRRDRLEAVLEECRRHAPDSRLWAADLGDLDRAVAVAEEAWDAFGGLDCMIHNAAIPKRVPVARLTGDLVDETMRVNFTSPVRMTLAVLPRWLERDRGCVVFVSSMGGRIGIAHEAAYCASKFAMAGWCESMAIDLHGTGVEVKLALPGPIETEIWDQPGNDPAGYAGPLVPAAECAAAIADAIVTDGFEYYVPPQFPGGLGLMHDMVVGKTQFPDAFIDRMGAMAAGTA
;
A
#
# COMPACT_ATOMS: atom_id res chain seq x y z
N MET A 1 2.82 14.30 9.95
CA MET A 1 4.13 14.20 10.67
C MET A 1 5.28 14.74 9.82
N GLU A 2 6.50 14.93 10.36
CA GLU A 2 7.69 15.28 9.58
C GLU A 2 8.50 14.02 9.21
N ILE A 3 9.13 14.01 8.01
CA ILE A 3 9.97 12.90 7.56
C ILE A 3 11.39 13.01 8.14
N ALA A 4 11.94 14.22 8.18
CA ALA A 4 13.29 14.42 8.69
C ALA A 4 13.44 13.98 10.16
N GLY A 5 14.44 13.15 10.44
CA GLY A 5 14.69 12.58 11.78
C GLY A 5 13.73 11.46 12.18
N SER A 6 12.72 11.11 11.37
CA SER A 6 11.78 10.04 11.67
C SER A 6 12.36 8.65 11.40
N LYS A 7 11.76 7.65 12.04
CA LYS A 7 12.05 6.23 11.89
C LYS A 7 10.87 5.55 11.22
N ILE A 8 11.05 5.09 10.00
CA ILE A 8 9.98 4.61 9.13
C ILE A 8 10.20 3.14 8.78
N LEU A 9 9.19 2.29 9.00
CA LEU A 9 9.17 0.91 8.51
C LEU A 9 8.33 0.84 7.23
N LEU A 10 8.95 0.43 6.11
CA LEU A 10 8.31 0.31 4.80
C LEU A 10 8.26 -1.15 4.34
N THR A 11 7.08 -1.68 4.08
CA THR A 11 6.88 -3.02 3.53
C THR A 11 6.82 -3.01 2.00
N GLY A 12 7.20 -4.14 1.35
CA GLY A 12 7.19 -4.27 -0.11
C GLY A 12 8.28 -3.45 -0.80
N ALA A 13 9.41 -3.24 -0.14
CA ALA A 13 10.48 -2.36 -0.63
C ALA A 13 11.44 -2.98 -1.64
N SER A 14 11.21 -4.22 -2.12
CA SER A 14 12.12 -4.88 -3.08
C SER A 14 11.86 -4.55 -4.55
N SER A 15 10.78 -3.83 -4.87
CA SER A 15 10.43 -3.43 -6.25
C SER A 15 9.37 -2.33 -6.27
N GLY A 16 9.12 -1.78 -7.46
CA GLY A 16 8.04 -0.84 -7.75
C GLY A 16 8.03 0.38 -6.83
N ILE A 17 6.85 0.73 -6.33
CA ILE A 17 6.65 1.92 -5.48
C ILE A 17 7.55 1.88 -4.24
N GLY A 18 7.62 0.74 -3.55
CA GLY A 18 8.40 0.62 -2.32
C GLY A 18 9.90 0.78 -2.53
N ALA A 19 10.45 0.25 -3.62
CA ALA A 19 11.87 0.41 -3.95
C ALA A 19 12.22 1.85 -4.34
N ALA A 20 11.28 2.58 -4.96
CA ALA A 20 11.47 4.00 -5.26
C ALA A 20 11.29 4.88 -4.00
N LEU A 21 10.36 4.51 -3.12
CA LEU A 21 10.00 5.29 -1.93
C LEU A 21 11.11 5.25 -0.85
N ALA A 22 11.72 4.08 -0.60
CA ALA A 22 12.69 3.91 0.46
C ALA A 22 13.88 4.88 0.39
N PRO A 23 14.64 4.98 -0.73
CA PRO A 23 15.75 5.93 -0.84
C PRO A 23 15.27 7.38 -0.83
N MET A 24 14.07 7.68 -1.33
CA MET A 24 13.49 9.02 -1.28
C MET A 24 13.20 9.47 0.15
N LEU A 25 12.68 8.59 1.00
CA LEU A 25 12.48 8.87 2.43
C LEU A 25 13.83 9.07 3.15
N ALA A 26 14.82 8.23 2.83
CA ALA A 26 16.18 8.38 3.37
C ALA A 26 16.80 9.73 2.97
N ALA A 27 16.66 10.14 1.70
CA ALA A 27 17.13 11.43 1.20
C ALA A 27 16.40 12.63 1.85
N ARG A 28 15.16 12.44 2.33
CA ARG A 28 14.42 13.43 3.13
C ARG A 28 14.77 13.37 4.63
N GLY A 29 15.76 12.58 5.03
CA GLY A 29 16.32 12.52 6.38
C GLY A 29 15.67 11.50 7.32
N ALA A 30 14.88 10.55 6.81
CA ALA A 30 14.37 9.44 7.62
C ALA A 30 15.38 8.32 7.75
N THR A 31 15.43 7.65 8.91
CA THR A 31 16.03 6.32 9.04
C THR A 31 14.99 5.28 8.60
N VAL A 32 15.31 4.46 7.59
CA VAL A 32 14.33 3.58 6.95
C VAL A 32 14.62 2.11 7.27
N GLY A 33 13.60 1.42 7.78
CA GLY A 33 13.54 -0.04 7.86
C GLY A 33 12.79 -0.57 6.65
N ILE A 34 13.39 -1.46 5.87
CA ILE A 34 12.77 -2.00 4.65
C ILE A 34 12.50 -3.49 4.76
N VAL A 35 11.32 -3.90 4.31
CA VAL A 35 10.84 -5.29 4.45
C VAL A 35 10.36 -5.84 3.11
N ALA A 36 10.84 -7.01 2.72
CA ALA A 36 10.31 -7.82 1.63
C ALA A 36 10.89 -9.24 1.67
N ARG A 37 10.46 -10.12 0.75
CA ARG A 37 10.96 -11.50 0.66
C ARG A 37 12.34 -11.62 0.01
N ARG A 38 12.62 -10.81 -1.02
CA ARG A 38 13.82 -10.90 -1.87
C ARG A 38 14.97 -10.12 -1.23
N ARG A 39 15.82 -10.83 -0.49
CA ARG A 39 16.95 -10.24 0.26
C ARG A 39 17.93 -9.51 -0.65
N ASP A 40 18.32 -10.11 -1.77
CA ASP A 40 19.23 -9.56 -2.75
C ASP A 40 18.79 -8.16 -3.24
N ARG A 41 17.51 -8.03 -3.56
CA ARG A 41 16.93 -6.76 -3.98
C ARG A 41 16.81 -5.75 -2.84
N LEU A 42 16.51 -6.21 -1.63
CA LEU A 42 16.50 -5.33 -0.46
C LEU A 42 17.90 -4.79 -0.15
N GLU A 43 18.96 -5.59 -0.33
CA GLU A 43 20.35 -5.16 -0.13
C GLU A 43 20.71 -4.00 -1.08
N ALA A 44 20.31 -4.09 -2.35
CA ALA A 44 20.52 -2.99 -3.31
C ALA A 44 19.76 -1.71 -2.91
N VAL A 45 18.48 -1.83 -2.51
CA VAL A 45 17.70 -0.67 -2.04
C VAL A 45 18.26 -0.10 -0.73
N LEU A 46 18.73 -0.96 0.18
CA LEU A 46 19.36 -0.52 1.43
C LEU A 46 20.64 0.26 1.20
N GLU A 47 21.44 -0.15 0.23
CA GLU A 47 22.66 0.58 -0.14
C GLU A 47 22.33 2.02 -0.57
N GLU A 48 21.29 2.20 -1.40
CA GLU A 48 20.81 3.53 -1.79
C GLU A 48 20.31 4.34 -0.57
N CYS A 49 19.55 3.71 0.32
CA CYS A 49 19.07 4.38 1.54
C CYS A 49 20.24 4.83 2.43
N ARG A 50 21.27 4.00 2.59
CA ARG A 50 22.43 4.26 3.47
C ARG A 50 23.33 5.38 3.00
N ARG A 51 23.25 5.79 1.75
CA ARG A 51 23.95 7.00 1.26
C ARG A 51 23.47 8.27 1.97
N HIS A 52 22.23 8.26 2.46
CA HIS A 52 21.61 9.41 3.14
C HIS A 52 21.33 9.13 4.63
N ALA A 53 21.00 7.89 4.97
CA ALA A 53 20.62 7.44 6.31
C ALA A 53 21.38 6.14 6.65
N PRO A 54 22.62 6.21 7.15
CA PRO A 54 23.51 5.06 7.38
C PRO A 54 22.92 3.99 8.32
N ASP A 55 22.05 4.39 9.25
CA ASP A 55 21.42 3.51 10.23
C ASP A 55 20.21 2.74 9.69
N SER A 56 19.87 2.91 8.40
CA SER A 56 18.81 2.15 7.75
C SER A 56 19.08 0.65 7.76
N ARG A 57 18.03 -0.16 7.88
CA ARG A 57 18.10 -1.61 8.06
C ARG A 57 17.13 -2.34 7.14
N LEU A 58 17.35 -3.65 6.95
CA LEU A 58 16.45 -4.52 6.20
C LEU A 58 16.01 -5.74 7.02
N TRP A 59 14.81 -6.21 6.74
CA TRP A 59 14.26 -7.48 7.20
C TRP A 59 13.77 -8.28 5.99
N ALA A 60 14.44 -9.39 5.70
CA ALA A 60 13.95 -10.35 4.70
C ALA A 60 12.87 -11.23 5.35
N ALA A 61 11.62 -11.03 4.96
CA ALA A 61 10.49 -11.74 5.55
C ALA A 61 9.36 -11.96 4.53
N ASP A 62 8.67 -13.09 4.64
CA ASP A 62 7.39 -13.30 3.99
C ASP A 62 6.27 -12.78 4.90
N LEU A 63 5.57 -11.75 4.42
CA LEU A 63 4.46 -11.15 5.16
C LEU A 63 3.17 -12.00 5.10
N GLY A 64 3.16 -13.09 4.34
CA GLY A 64 2.13 -14.12 4.43
C GLY A 64 2.26 -15.00 5.68
N ASP A 65 3.44 -15.08 6.29
CA ASP A 65 3.64 -15.57 7.64
C ASP A 65 3.29 -14.46 8.63
N LEU A 66 2.10 -14.55 9.22
CA LEU A 66 1.54 -13.50 10.06
C LEU A 66 2.30 -13.28 11.37
N ASP A 67 2.87 -14.35 11.93
CA ASP A 67 3.64 -14.27 13.18
C ASP A 67 5.00 -13.62 12.87
N ARG A 68 5.61 -13.97 11.73
CA ARG A 68 6.84 -13.31 11.27
C ARG A 68 6.61 -11.84 10.95
N ALA A 69 5.47 -11.48 10.35
CA ALA A 69 5.12 -10.10 10.07
C ALA A 69 5.04 -9.26 11.36
N VAL A 70 4.38 -9.77 12.39
CA VAL A 70 4.32 -9.14 13.72
C VAL A 70 5.73 -9.00 14.32
N ALA A 71 6.51 -10.08 14.32
CA ALA A 71 7.88 -10.06 14.86
C ALA A 71 8.76 -9.02 14.14
N VAL A 72 8.62 -8.82 12.81
CA VAL A 72 9.35 -7.78 12.08
C VAL A 72 9.00 -6.38 12.59
N ALA A 73 7.72 -6.09 12.87
CA ALA A 73 7.31 -4.78 13.38
C ALA A 73 7.90 -4.51 14.77
N GLU A 74 7.93 -5.53 15.64
CA GLU A 74 8.52 -5.45 16.99
C GLU A 74 10.04 -5.32 16.92
N GLU A 75 10.72 -6.16 16.12
CA GLU A 75 12.17 -6.08 15.89
C GLU A 75 12.59 -4.70 15.36
N ALA A 76 11.83 -4.14 14.43
CA ALA A 76 12.11 -2.81 13.88
C ALA A 76 11.91 -1.72 14.93
N TRP A 77 10.85 -1.83 15.75
CA TRP A 77 10.65 -0.93 16.88
C TRP A 77 11.83 -0.93 17.83
N ASP A 78 12.29 -2.12 18.25
CA ASP A 78 13.38 -2.27 19.21
C ASP A 78 14.71 -1.82 18.59
N ALA A 79 14.98 -2.18 17.32
CA ALA A 79 16.19 -1.83 16.60
C ALA A 79 16.39 -0.33 16.38
N PHE A 80 15.29 0.44 16.29
CA PHE A 80 15.31 1.89 16.13
C PHE A 80 15.02 2.65 17.42
N GLY A 81 14.66 1.95 18.51
CA GLY A 81 14.19 2.58 19.76
C GLY A 81 12.86 3.31 19.56
N GLY A 82 12.00 2.77 18.71
CA GLY A 82 10.69 3.29 18.35
C GLY A 82 10.51 3.48 16.85
N LEU A 83 9.27 3.46 16.38
CA LEU A 83 8.88 3.75 15.00
C LEU A 83 7.95 4.97 14.98
N ASP A 84 8.24 5.95 14.14
CA ASP A 84 7.39 7.12 13.95
C ASP A 84 6.33 6.89 12.89
N CYS A 85 6.64 6.04 11.89
CA CYS A 85 5.72 5.71 10.83
C CYS A 85 5.87 4.24 10.39
N MET A 86 4.75 3.64 10.00
CA MET A 86 4.73 2.39 9.25
C MET A 86 4.02 2.61 7.91
N ILE A 87 4.64 2.14 6.82
CA ILE A 87 4.06 2.23 5.48
C ILE A 87 3.80 0.82 4.97
N HIS A 88 2.54 0.43 4.92
CA HIS A 88 2.09 -0.85 4.41
C HIS A 88 1.88 -0.78 2.90
N ASN A 89 2.96 -1.02 2.15
CA ASN A 89 2.95 -0.99 0.69
C ASN A 89 3.01 -2.40 0.06
N ALA A 90 3.45 -3.41 0.81
CA ALA A 90 3.49 -4.78 0.31
C ALA A 90 2.09 -5.27 -0.14
N ALA A 91 2.01 -5.82 -1.33
CA ALA A 91 0.81 -6.45 -1.86
C ALA A 91 1.15 -7.52 -2.89
N ILE A 92 0.26 -8.47 -3.05
CA ILE A 92 0.24 -9.41 -4.17
C ILE A 92 -0.98 -9.14 -5.04
N PRO A 93 -0.84 -9.16 -6.36
CA PRO A 93 -1.98 -9.15 -7.28
C PRO A 93 -2.68 -10.51 -7.22
N LYS A 94 -3.96 -10.54 -7.61
CA LYS A 94 -4.64 -11.79 -7.91
C LYS A 94 -5.63 -11.53 -9.04
N ARG A 95 -5.10 -11.54 -10.26
CA ARG A 95 -5.84 -11.28 -11.49
C ARG A 95 -6.26 -12.60 -12.11
N VAL A 96 -7.35 -13.13 -11.57
CA VAL A 96 -7.94 -14.42 -11.96
C VAL A 96 -9.45 -14.26 -12.03
N PRO A 97 -10.11 -14.62 -13.15
CA PRO A 97 -11.58 -14.61 -13.24
C PRO A 97 -12.21 -15.42 -12.10
N VAL A 98 -13.34 -14.94 -11.58
CA VAL A 98 -14.05 -15.59 -10.45
C VAL A 98 -14.33 -17.08 -10.72
N ALA A 99 -14.61 -17.46 -11.97
CA ALA A 99 -14.83 -18.86 -12.35
C ALA A 99 -13.61 -19.77 -12.14
N ARG A 100 -12.40 -19.24 -12.01
CA ARG A 100 -11.15 -19.98 -11.74
C ARG A 100 -10.54 -19.67 -10.39
N LEU A 101 -11.15 -18.75 -9.64
CA LEU A 101 -10.65 -18.35 -8.32
C LEU A 101 -10.95 -19.46 -7.30
N THR A 102 -9.98 -19.78 -6.45
CA THR A 102 -10.14 -20.76 -5.36
C THR A 102 -10.13 -20.05 -4.00
N GLY A 103 -10.66 -20.71 -2.97
CA GLY A 103 -10.62 -20.20 -1.59
C GLY A 103 -9.19 -19.89 -1.13
N ASP A 104 -8.24 -20.77 -1.42
CA ASP A 104 -6.83 -20.60 -1.04
C ASP A 104 -6.21 -19.33 -1.65
N LEU A 105 -6.57 -19.01 -2.93
CA LEU A 105 -6.10 -17.79 -3.59
C LEU A 105 -6.70 -16.53 -2.95
N VAL A 106 -7.95 -16.60 -2.51
CA VAL A 106 -8.59 -15.51 -1.75
C VAL A 106 -7.92 -15.34 -0.41
N ASP A 107 -7.72 -16.43 0.34
CA ASP A 107 -7.11 -16.43 1.67
C ASP A 107 -5.67 -15.92 1.64
N GLU A 108 -4.85 -16.36 0.65
CA GLU A 108 -3.50 -15.85 0.43
C GLU A 108 -3.50 -14.33 0.20
N THR A 109 -4.41 -13.87 -0.67
CA THR A 109 -4.51 -12.45 -1.01
C THR A 109 -4.93 -11.60 0.20
N MET A 110 -5.94 -12.04 0.93
CA MET A 110 -6.39 -11.39 2.16
C MET A 110 -5.30 -11.39 3.23
N ARG A 111 -4.60 -12.50 3.38
CA ARG A 111 -3.52 -12.66 4.37
C ARG A 111 -2.40 -11.65 4.15
N VAL A 112 -1.90 -11.54 2.94
CA VAL A 112 -0.78 -10.64 2.61
C VAL A 112 -1.23 -9.19 2.55
N ASN A 113 -2.34 -8.91 1.84
CA ASN A 113 -2.73 -7.53 1.52
C ASN A 113 -3.50 -6.84 2.65
N PHE A 114 -4.13 -7.59 3.56
CA PHE A 114 -4.99 -7.03 4.61
C PHE A 114 -4.60 -7.50 6.01
N THR A 115 -4.58 -8.83 6.27
CA THR A 115 -4.40 -9.33 7.63
C THR A 115 -3.01 -9.01 8.19
N SER A 116 -1.97 -9.15 7.37
CA SER A 116 -0.59 -8.86 7.76
C SER A 116 -0.38 -7.38 8.16
N PRO A 117 -0.71 -6.37 7.32
CA PRO A 117 -0.57 -4.97 7.73
C PRO A 117 -1.41 -4.59 8.95
N VAL A 118 -2.61 -5.17 9.11
CA VAL A 118 -3.44 -4.95 10.31
C VAL A 118 -2.72 -5.48 11.56
N ARG A 119 -2.22 -6.73 11.54
CA ARG A 119 -1.53 -7.32 12.69
C ARG A 119 -0.24 -6.57 13.04
N MET A 120 0.56 -6.18 12.05
CA MET A 120 1.76 -5.37 12.26
C MET A 120 1.42 -4.04 12.93
N THR A 121 0.35 -3.37 12.46
CA THR A 121 -0.11 -2.11 13.06
C THR A 121 -0.56 -2.30 14.50
N LEU A 122 -1.38 -3.31 14.79
CA LEU A 122 -1.88 -3.60 16.13
C LEU A 122 -0.76 -3.94 17.13
N ALA A 123 0.34 -4.55 16.69
CA ALA A 123 1.50 -4.83 17.55
C ALA A 123 2.22 -3.53 18.01
N VAL A 124 2.16 -2.48 17.21
CA VAL A 124 2.85 -1.19 17.48
C VAL A 124 1.91 -0.14 18.06
N LEU A 125 0.63 -0.19 17.74
CA LEU A 125 -0.37 0.82 18.10
C LEU A 125 -0.41 1.18 19.60
N PRO A 126 -0.36 0.22 20.55
CA PRO A 126 -0.36 0.57 21.97
C PRO A 126 0.80 1.50 22.37
N ARG A 127 1.98 1.25 21.78
CA ARG A 127 3.17 2.07 22.04
C ARG A 127 3.06 3.46 21.42
N TRP A 128 2.36 3.61 20.29
CA TRP A 128 2.04 4.91 19.70
C TRP A 128 1.04 5.69 20.54
N LEU A 129 -0.01 5.01 21.03
CA LEU A 129 -1.00 5.64 21.91
C LEU A 129 -0.39 6.09 23.25
N GLU A 130 0.52 5.29 23.85
CA GLU A 130 1.20 5.65 25.10
C GLU A 130 2.03 6.94 24.96
N ARG A 131 2.68 7.15 23.82
CA ARG A 131 3.48 8.36 23.57
C ARG A 131 2.72 9.46 22.84
N ASP A 132 1.43 9.24 22.58
CA ASP A 132 0.53 10.13 21.82
C ASP A 132 1.15 10.61 20.51
N ARG A 133 1.83 9.71 19.79
CA ARG A 133 2.53 10.02 18.53
C ARG A 133 2.76 8.78 17.69
N GLY A 134 2.32 8.82 16.43
CA GLY A 134 2.56 7.78 15.43
C GLY A 134 1.90 8.11 14.11
N CYS A 135 2.28 7.39 13.06
CA CYS A 135 1.64 7.49 11.77
C CYS A 135 1.58 6.12 11.10
N VAL A 136 0.47 5.80 10.49
CA VAL A 136 0.38 4.63 9.62
C VAL A 136 -0.15 5.03 8.26
N VAL A 137 0.55 4.59 7.21
CA VAL A 137 0.14 4.79 5.82
C VAL A 137 -0.18 3.43 5.22
N PHE A 138 -1.42 3.25 4.79
CA PHE A 138 -1.84 2.07 4.06
C PHE A 138 -1.89 2.39 2.56
N VAL A 139 -1.08 1.67 1.79
CA VAL A 139 -1.09 1.79 0.32
C VAL A 139 -2.11 0.79 -0.22
N SER A 140 -3.32 1.30 -0.45
CA SER A 140 -4.42 0.56 -1.05
C SER A 140 -4.29 0.55 -2.59
N SER A 141 -5.34 0.90 -3.29
CA SER A 141 -5.44 0.99 -4.75
C SER A 141 -6.77 1.65 -5.13
N MET A 142 -6.90 2.10 -6.37
CA MET A 142 -8.22 2.33 -6.98
C MET A 142 -9.16 1.13 -6.81
N GLY A 143 -8.60 -0.10 -6.86
CA GLY A 143 -9.31 -1.34 -6.58
C GLY A 143 -9.84 -1.46 -5.15
N GLY A 144 -9.54 -0.53 -4.24
CA GLY A 144 -10.14 -0.39 -2.93
C GLY A 144 -11.38 0.51 -2.89
N ARG A 145 -11.75 1.13 -4.01
CA ARG A 145 -12.95 1.97 -4.15
C ARG A 145 -13.89 1.50 -5.26
N ILE A 146 -13.36 0.82 -6.27
CA ILE A 146 -14.13 0.24 -7.38
C ILE A 146 -13.73 -1.20 -7.63
N GLY A 147 -14.65 -2.03 -8.15
CA GLY A 147 -14.35 -3.37 -8.64
C GLY A 147 -13.62 -3.30 -9.98
N ILE A 148 -12.62 -4.16 -10.15
CA ILE A 148 -11.86 -4.32 -11.39
C ILE A 148 -12.07 -5.75 -11.88
N ALA A 149 -12.31 -5.90 -13.18
CA ALA A 149 -12.53 -7.21 -13.80
C ALA A 149 -11.34 -8.15 -13.54
N HIS A 150 -11.64 -9.40 -13.22
CA HIS A 150 -10.69 -10.46 -12.90
C HIS A 150 -9.86 -10.24 -11.61
N GLU A 151 -10.13 -9.19 -10.84
CA GLU A 151 -9.37 -8.85 -9.64
C GLU A 151 -10.21 -8.95 -8.35
N ALA A 152 -11.20 -9.84 -8.31
CA ALA A 152 -12.15 -9.92 -7.19
C ALA A 152 -11.45 -10.09 -5.82
N ALA A 153 -10.50 -11.02 -5.69
CA ALA A 153 -9.76 -11.23 -4.43
C ALA A 153 -8.89 -10.02 -4.08
N TYR A 154 -8.20 -9.43 -5.06
CA TYR A 154 -7.40 -8.24 -4.88
C TYR A 154 -8.27 -7.06 -4.45
N CYS A 155 -9.33 -6.74 -5.19
CA CYS A 155 -10.26 -5.67 -4.83
C CYS A 155 -10.84 -5.88 -3.45
N ALA A 156 -11.31 -7.10 -3.10
CA ALA A 156 -11.82 -7.40 -1.77
C ALA A 156 -10.81 -7.05 -0.68
N SER A 157 -9.52 -7.42 -0.85
CA SER A 157 -8.47 -7.09 0.11
C SER A 157 -8.22 -5.59 0.23
N LYS A 158 -8.30 -4.84 -0.87
CA LYS A 158 -8.09 -3.39 -0.89
C LYS A 158 -9.31 -2.60 -0.37
N PHE A 159 -10.53 -3.10 -0.58
CA PHE A 159 -11.75 -2.59 0.07
C PHE A 159 -11.73 -2.83 1.58
N ALA A 160 -11.34 -4.04 2.02
CA ALA A 160 -11.17 -4.35 3.44
C ALA A 160 -10.17 -3.40 4.11
N MET A 161 -9.02 -3.14 3.45
CA MET A 161 -8.03 -2.18 3.92
C MET A 161 -8.62 -0.77 4.02
N ALA A 162 -9.37 -0.31 3.01
CA ALA A 162 -9.96 1.02 3.02
C ALA A 162 -10.97 1.19 4.17
N GLY A 163 -11.88 0.22 4.36
CA GLY A 163 -12.85 0.25 5.46
C GLY A 163 -12.18 0.18 6.84
N TRP A 164 -11.12 -0.63 6.97
CA TRP A 164 -10.31 -0.67 8.19
C TRP A 164 -9.68 0.70 8.49
N CYS A 165 -9.08 1.34 7.49
CA CYS A 165 -8.44 2.65 7.66
C CYS A 165 -9.45 3.73 8.07
N GLU A 166 -10.63 3.76 7.45
CA GLU A 166 -11.68 4.72 7.81
C GLU A 166 -12.10 4.56 9.27
N SER A 167 -12.39 3.32 9.70
CA SER A 167 -12.79 3.03 11.08
C SER A 167 -11.67 3.37 12.07
N MET A 168 -10.43 2.95 11.76
CA MET A 168 -9.27 3.24 12.60
C MET A 168 -9.02 4.76 12.74
N ALA A 169 -9.18 5.53 11.66
CA ALA A 169 -9.03 6.98 11.72
C ALA A 169 -10.10 7.64 12.59
N ILE A 170 -11.34 7.12 12.58
CA ILE A 170 -12.43 7.58 13.45
C ILE A 170 -12.11 7.25 14.90
N ASP A 171 -11.68 6.02 15.21
CA ASP A 171 -11.37 5.58 16.57
C ASP A 171 -10.19 6.35 17.19
N LEU A 172 -9.23 6.76 16.35
CA LEU A 172 -8.03 7.48 16.78
C LEU A 172 -8.18 9.01 16.70
N HIS A 173 -9.37 9.51 16.35
CA HIS A 173 -9.61 10.95 16.27
C HIS A 173 -9.33 11.64 17.62
N GLY A 174 -8.53 12.70 17.58
CA GLY A 174 -8.12 13.45 18.77
C GLY A 174 -6.92 12.88 19.52
N THR A 175 -6.31 11.80 19.03
CA THR A 175 -4.99 11.31 19.49
C THR A 175 -3.88 11.83 18.58
N GLY A 176 -2.63 11.71 19.02
CA GLY A 176 -1.44 12.02 18.20
C GLY A 176 -1.08 10.93 17.18
N VAL A 177 -1.96 9.96 16.90
CA VAL A 177 -1.73 8.89 15.92
C VAL A 177 -2.48 9.18 14.63
N GLU A 178 -1.74 9.39 13.53
CA GLU A 178 -2.28 9.68 12.21
C GLU A 178 -2.50 8.39 11.41
N VAL A 179 -3.66 8.28 10.77
CA VAL A 179 -3.98 7.20 9.79
C VAL A 179 -4.13 7.81 8.41
N LYS A 180 -3.43 7.26 7.43
CA LYS A 180 -3.45 7.74 6.04
C LYS A 180 -3.69 6.60 5.08
N LEU A 181 -4.54 6.84 4.08
CA LEU A 181 -4.89 5.90 3.02
C LEU A 181 -4.44 6.45 1.68
N ALA A 182 -3.45 5.81 1.05
CA ALA A 182 -3.02 6.13 -0.30
C ALA A 182 -3.68 5.18 -1.31
N LEU A 183 -4.20 5.72 -2.38
CA LEU A 183 -4.93 5.02 -3.44
C LEU A 183 -4.23 5.20 -4.79
N PRO A 184 -3.20 4.38 -5.07
CA PRO A 184 -2.52 4.40 -6.36
C PRO A 184 -3.46 4.08 -7.53
N GLY A 185 -3.25 4.80 -8.64
CA GLY A 185 -3.76 4.43 -9.95
C GLY A 185 -2.97 3.28 -10.60
N PRO A 186 -2.96 3.17 -11.94
CA PRO A 186 -2.14 2.20 -12.68
C PRO A 186 -0.68 2.65 -12.72
N ILE A 187 0.12 2.06 -11.86
CA ILE A 187 1.54 2.39 -11.67
C ILE A 187 2.42 1.35 -12.37
N GLU A 188 3.45 1.80 -13.08
CA GLU A 188 4.44 0.95 -13.72
C GLU A 188 5.28 0.20 -12.68
N THR A 189 4.95 -1.07 -12.47
CA THR A 189 5.61 -1.94 -11.48
C THR A 189 5.54 -3.39 -11.92
N GLU A 190 6.34 -4.27 -11.32
CA GLU A 190 6.30 -5.72 -11.55
C GLU A 190 4.97 -6.39 -11.17
N ILE A 191 4.02 -5.68 -10.56
CA ILE A 191 2.72 -6.23 -10.15
C ILE A 191 1.88 -6.67 -11.36
N TRP A 192 2.15 -6.07 -12.53
CA TRP A 192 1.44 -6.38 -13.76
C TRP A 192 1.83 -7.74 -14.36
N ASP A 193 3.07 -8.19 -14.11
CA ASP A 193 3.67 -9.38 -14.74
C ASP A 193 3.94 -10.51 -13.74
N GLN A 194 3.26 -10.51 -12.58
CA GLN A 194 3.45 -11.55 -11.58
C GLN A 194 2.93 -12.92 -12.06
N PRO A 195 3.69 -14.01 -11.88
CA PRO A 195 3.27 -15.34 -12.27
C PRO A 195 1.93 -15.75 -11.66
N GLY A 196 1.14 -16.53 -12.41
CA GLY A 196 -0.17 -17.01 -11.96
C GLY A 196 -1.30 -15.97 -12.05
N ASN A 197 -1.06 -14.86 -12.76
CA ASN A 197 -2.06 -13.85 -13.07
C ASN A 197 -2.34 -13.80 -14.57
N ASP A 198 -3.58 -13.54 -14.93
CA ASP A 198 -3.94 -13.25 -16.31
C ASP A 198 -3.37 -11.88 -16.73
N PRO A 199 -3.25 -11.61 -18.04
CA PRO A 199 -2.91 -10.29 -18.54
C PRO A 199 -3.86 -9.21 -17.98
N ALA A 200 -3.33 -8.03 -17.72
CA ALA A 200 -4.15 -6.91 -17.28
C ALA A 200 -5.09 -6.44 -18.41
N GLY A 201 -6.35 -6.18 -18.07
CA GLY A 201 -7.32 -5.59 -18.99
C GLY A 201 -7.14 -4.09 -19.21
N TYR A 202 -6.18 -3.47 -18.53
CA TYR A 202 -5.88 -2.06 -18.65
C TYR A 202 -4.84 -1.81 -19.77
N ALA A 203 -5.19 -1.01 -20.77
CA ALA A 203 -4.34 -0.67 -21.91
C ALA A 203 -3.94 0.83 -21.93
N GLY A 204 -4.27 1.58 -20.87
CA GLY A 204 -3.92 2.99 -20.77
C GLY A 204 -2.46 3.21 -20.33
N PRO A 205 -2.02 4.49 -20.24
CA PRO A 205 -0.67 4.81 -19.79
C PRO A 205 -0.47 4.43 -18.31
N LEU A 206 0.70 3.88 -18.01
CA LEU A 206 1.15 3.63 -16.64
C LEU A 206 1.91 4.85 -16.13
N VAL A 207 1.75 5.15 -14.84
CA VAL A 207 2.50 6.21 -14.17
C VAL A 207 3.79 5.64 -13.59
N PRO A 208 4.94 6.31 -13.73
CA PRO A 208 6.20 5.84 -13.15
C PRO A 208 6.11 5.62 -11.64
N ALA A 209 6.70 4.52 -11.14
CA ALA A 209 6.72 4.20 -9.71
C ALA A 209 7.32 5.34 -8.85
N ALA A 210 8.29 6.07 -9.37
CA ALA A 210 8.91 7.19 -8.68
C ALA A 210 7.94 8.37 -8.45
N GLU A 211 7.04 8.66 -9.39
CA GLU A 211 6.03 9.70 -9.22
C GLU A 211 5.00 9.32 -8.15
N CYS A 212 4.56 8.07 -8.15
CA CYS A 212 3.69 7.55 -7.10
C CYS A 212 4.37 7.57 -5.73
N ALA A 213 5.64 7.18 -5.66
CA ALA A 213 6.44 7.22 -4.44
C ALA A 213 6.56 8.65 -3.88
N ALA A 214 6.82 9.63 -4.74
CA ALA A 214 6.87 11.04 -4.35
C ALA A 214 5.54 11.51 -3.75
N ALA A 215 4.43 11.18 -4.39
CA ALA A 215 3.10 11.53 -3.90
C ALA A 215 2.76 10.87 -2.55
N ILE A 216 3.18 9.61 -2.33
CA ILE A 216 3.04 8.95 -1.03
C ILE A 216 3.91 9.63 0.03
N ALA A 217 5.16 9.99 -0.30
CA ALA A 217 6.03 10.72 0.63
C ALA A 217 5.45 12.09 1.00
N ASP A 218 4.80 12.78 0.06
CA ASP A 218 4.13 14.06 0.31
C ASP A 218 2.86 13.87 1.16
N ALA A 219 2.11 12.77 0.96
CA ALA A 219 0.95 12.43 1.79
C ALA A 219 1.32 12.24 3.29
N ILE A 220 2.55 11.79 3.59
CA ILE A 220 3.01 11.62 4.98
C ILE A 220 3.04 12.96 5.72
N VAL A 221 3.45 14.04 5.05
CA VAL A 221 3.65 15.37 5.64
C VAL A 221 2.43 16.28 5.51
N THR A 222 1.46 15.90 4.69
CA THR A 222 0.25 16.70 4.41
C THR A 222 -0.88 16.27 5.34
N ASP A 223 -1.65 17.24 5.84
CA ASP A 223 -2.87 16.94 6.58
C ASP A 223 -3.92 16.33 5.67
N GLY A 224 -4.59 15.30 6.18
CA GLY A 224 -5.64 14.59 5.45
C GLY A 224 -5.59 13.09 5.69
N PHE A 225 -6.66 12.41 5.27
CA PHE A 225 -6.85 10.98 5.48
C PHE A 225 -6.63 10.17 4.19
N GLU A 226 -7.23 10.59 3.08
CA GLU A 226 -7.29 9.83 1.83
C GLU A 226 -6.61 10.58 0.68
N TYR A 227 -5.72 9.89 -0.02
CA TYR A 227 -4.92 10.46 -1.10
C TYR A 227 -4.98 9.59 -2.34
N TYR A 228 -5.48 10.14 -3.45
CA TYR A 228 -5.36 9.53 -4.78
C TYR A 228 -3.99 9.89 -5.36
N VAL A 229 -3.15 8.90 -5.61
CA VAL A 229 -1.73 9.11 -5.93
C VAL A 229 -1.30 8.42 -7.23
N PRO A 230 -0.53 9.09 -8.08
CA PRO A 230 -0.24 10.52 -8.02
C PRO A 230 -1.47 11.37 -8.41
N PRO A 231 -1.55 12.63 -7.97
CA PRO A 231 -2.70 13.49 -8.28
C PRO A 231 -2.83 13.81 -9.78
N GLN A 232 -1.74 13.68 -10.55
CA GLN A 232 -1.71 13.86 -12.01
C GLN A 232 -2.08 12.59 -12.80
N PHE A 233 -2.58 11.56 -12.15
CA PHE A 233 -3.07 10.35 -12.79
C PHE A 233 -3.96 10.69 -14.01
N PRO A 234 -3.85 9.96 -15.16
CA PRO A 234 -4.67 10.22 -16.34
C PRO A 234 -6.17 10.27 -16.01
N GLY A 235 -6.80 11.42 -16.23
CA GLY A 235 -8.15 11.74 -15.76
C GLY A 235 -8.21 12.31 -14.34
N GLY A 236 -7.12 12.26 -13.58
CA GLY A 236 -6.95 12.91 -12.26
C GLY A 236 -7.93 12.45 -11.19
N LEU A 237 -7.99 13.21 -10.12
CA LEU A 237 -8.97 13.02 -9.03
C LEU A 237 -10.41 13.08 -9.53
N GLY A 238 -10.69 13.89 -10.57
CA GLY A 238 -12.03 14.02 -11.16
C GLY A 238 -12.54 12.69 -11.69
N LEU A 239 -11.75 11.96 -12.48
CA LEU A 239 -12.16 10.65 -13.01
C LEU A 239 -12.45 9.65 -11.89
N MET A 240 -11.60 9.58 -10.87
CA MET A 240 -11.80 8.67 -9.73
C MET A 240 -13.05 9.03 -8.93
N HIS A 241 -13.23 10.31 -8.64
CA HIS A 241 -14.43 10.81 -7.99
C HIS A 241 -15.67 10.44 -8.80
N ASP A 242 -15.67 10.72 -10.10
CA ASP A 242 -16.81 10.43 -10.98
C ASP A 242 -17.11 8.93 -11.07
N MET A 243 -16.08 8.08 -11.08
CA MET A 243 -16.26 6.62 -11.06
C MET A 243 -16.88 6.15 -9.75
N VAL A 244 -16.43 6.65 -8.59
CA VAL A 244 -16.98 6.27 -7.28
C VAL A 244 -18.40 6.81 -7.10
N VAL A 245 -18.67 8.05 -7.47
CA VAL A 245 -20.00 8.67 -7.44
C VAL A 245 -20.93 7.95 -8.41
N GLY A 246 -20.48 7.71 -9.64
CA GLY A 246 -21.26 6.99 -10.66
C GLY A 246 -21.64 5.57 -10.22
N LYS A 247 -20.69 4.83 -9.61
CA LYS A 247 -20.95 3.51 -9.03
C LYS A 247 -22.05 3.58 -7.93
N THR A 248 -22.00 4.62 -7.11
CA THR A 248 -22.95 4.76 -6.00
C THR A 248 -24.35 5.17 -6.46
N GLN A 249 -24.42 6.06 -7.45
CA GLN A 249 -25.70 6.56 -8.00
C GLN A 249 -26.35 5.60 -9.01
N PHE A 250 -25.53 4.91 -9.81
CA PHE A 250 -25.99 4.06 -10.93
C PHE A 250 -25.26 2.70 -10.93
N PRO A 251 -25.46 1.85 -9.91
CA PRO A 251 -24.66 0.62 -9.73
C PRO A 251 -24.78 -0.36 -10.90
N ASP A 252 -25.98 -0.53 -11.47
CA ASP A 252 -26.20 -1.46 -12.58
C ASP A 252 -25.47 -0.97 -13.84
N ALA A 253 -25.60 0.30 -14.19
CA ALA A 253 -24.90 0.89 -15.34
C ALA A 253 -23.37 0.85 -15.17
N PHE A 254 -22.88 0.96 -13.93
CA PHE A 254 -21.46 0.78 -13.64
C PHE A 254 -21.02 -0.67 -13.92
N ILE A 255 -21.78 -1.67 -13.46
CA ILE A 255 -21.48 -3.08 -13.69
C ILE A 255 -21.52 -3.41 -15.19
N ASP A 256 -22.55 -2.95 -15.91
CA ASP A 256 -22.67 -3.16 -17.36
C ASP A 256 -21.47 -2.60 -18.12
N ARG A 257 -21.08 -1.36 -17.80
CA ARG A 257 -19.91 -0.70 -18.43
C ARG A 257 -18.60 -1.45 -18.14
N MET A 258 -18.35 -1.80 -16.88
CA MET A 258 -17.14 -2.54 -16.50
C MET A 258 -17.10 -3.95 -17.09
N GLY A 259 -18.27 -4.61 -17.20
CA GLY A 259 -18.42 -5.90 -17.85
C GLY A 259 -18.14 -5.83 -19.36
N ALA A 260 -18.67 -4.83 -20.06
CA ALA A 260 -18.45 -4.61 -21.48
C ALA A 260 -16.94 -4.32 -21.77
N MET A 261 -16.28 -3.50 -20.94
CA MET A 261 -14.85 -3.26 -21.04
C MET A 261 -14.03 -4.56 -20.85
N ALA A 262 -14.42 -5.40 -19.88
CA ALA A 262 -13.75 -6.69 -19.64
C ALA A 262 -13.93 -7.68 -20.79
N ALA A 263 -15.06 -7.63 -21.50
CA ALA A 263 -15.36 -8.45 -22.67
C ALA A 263 -14.76 -7.89 -23.97
N GLY A 264 -14.14 -6.70 -23.96
CA GLY A 264 -13.63 -6.04 -25.17
C GLY A 264 -14.74 -5.56 -26.10
N THR A 265 -15.93 -5.28 -25.59
CA THR A 265 -17.12 -4.87 -26.37
C THR A 265 -17.52 -3.39 -26.12
N ALA A 266 -16.73 -2.65 -25.32
CA ALA A 266 -16.95 -1.23 -25.02
C ALA A 266 -15.98 -0.32 -25.75
#